data_1eff01f5fd8d602cbc1bf43897fcbbf4
#
_entry.id   1eff01f5fd8d602cbc1bf43897fcbbf4
#
_cell.length_a   1.000
_cell.length_b   1.000
_cell.length_c   1.000
_cell.angle_alpha   90.00
_cell.angle_beta   90.00
_cell.angle_gamma   90.00
#
_symmetry.space_group_name_H-M   'P 1'
#
loop_
_entity.id
_entity.type
_entity.pdbx_description
1 polymer ?
#
loop_
_entity_poly.entity_id
_entity_poly.type
_entity_poly.pdbx_seq_one_letter_code
_entity_poly.pdbx_strand_id
1 'polypeptide(L)'
;MPALPSSFSTQRLELRSYTPDDAAWYVAMATRNRAHLARHEADNAAMKIVTIVDAITIIRGFNEEADAGESTFLGAFNRSNGDFVGQIYVGVSNADLPGYLIGYFCDEAHVRQGYTVEAAAATLTKLFEDCGAQRVGLWCDDTNIASQHIAKRLGMRQEGHVRADKRLADGSVTGSLCYGLLRDEFLAQQTP
;
A
#
# COMPACT_ATOMS: atom_id res chain seq x y z
N MET A 1 -6.17 17.15 8.12
CA MET A 1 -5.95 17.08 6.64
C MET A 1 -7.17 16.44 5.99
N PRO A 2 -7.50 16.71 4.71
CA PRO A 2 -8.55 15.97 4.02
C PRO A 2 -8.23 14.46 4.05
N ALA A 3 -9.24 13.65 4.36
CA ALA A 3 -9.10 12.20 4.40
C ALA A 3 -9.12 11.62 2.98
N LEU A 4 -8.36 10.54 2.76
CA LEU A 4 -8.47 9.76 1.53
C LEU A 4 -9.89 9.19 1.43
N PRO A 5 -10.54 9.22 0.24
CA PRO A 5 -11.86 8.59 0.08
C PRO A 5 -11.83 7.12 0.47
N SER A 6 -12.88 6.66 1.16
CA SER A 6 -13.02 5.24 1.55
C SER A 6 -13.20 4.29 0.37
N SER A 7 -13.53 4.83 -0.82
CA SER A 7 -13.56 4.08 -2.08
C SER A 7 -13.36 4.99 -3.29
N PHE A 8 -12.73 4.45 -4.33
CA PHE A 8 -12.61 5.05 -5.67
C PHE A 8 -12.26 3.97 -6.70
N SER A 9 -12.48 4.27 -7.98
CA SER A 9 -12.26 3.30 -9.06
C SER A 9 -11.20 3.78 -10.03
N THR A 10 -10.58 2.83 -10.71
CA THR A 10 -9.75 3.03 -11.91
C THR A 10 -10.42 2.38 -13.12
N GLN A 11 -9.69 2.25 -14.22
CA GLN A 11 -10.18 1.52 -15.39
C GLN A 11 -10.50 0.06 -15.04
N ARG A 12 -9.62 -0.63 -14.30
CA ARG A 12 -9.74 -2.07 -14.01
C ARG A 12 -10.07 -2.39 -12.56
N LEU A 13 -9.85 -1.45 -11.64
CA LEU A 13 -9.91 -1.70 -10.20
C LEU A 13 -10.99 -0.88 -9.50
N GLU A 14 -11.52 -1.45 -8.44
CA GLU A 14 -12.18 -0.75 -7.35
C GLU A 14 -11.28 -0.85 -6.11
N LEU A 15 -10.91 0.30 -5.56
CA LEU A 15 -10.22 0.40 -4.29
C LEU A 15 -11.23 0.78 -3.22
N ARG A 16 -11.29 0.03 -2.13
CA ARG A 16 -12.21 0.32 -1.02
C ARG A 16 -11.65 -0.11 0.33
N SER A 17 -12.09 0.55 1.39
CA SER A 17 -11.89 0.11 2.76
C SER A 17 -12.53 -1.25 2.99
N TYR A 18 -12.01 -1.98 3.98
CA TYR A 18 -12.58 -3.25 4.41
C TYR A 18 -13.75 -3.03 5.37
N THR A 19 -14.69 -3.97 5.36
CA THR A 19 -15.80 -4.04 6.30
C THR A 19 -15.71 -5.33 7.12
N PRO A 20 -16.37 -5.42 8.29
CA PRO A 20 -16.42 -6.67 9.07
C PRO A 20 -16.95 -7.88 8.27
N ASP A 21 -17.77 -7.65 7.23
CA ASP A 21 -18.30 -8.70 6.36
C ASP A 21 -17.20 -9.32 5.48
N ASP A 22 -16.10 -8.63 5.27
CA ASP A 22 -14.92 -9.14 4.55
C ASP A 22 -14.12 -10.17 5.38
N ALA A 23 -14.37 -10.32 6.69
CA ALA A 23 -13.49 -11.06 7.60
C ALA A 23 -13.24 -12.52 7.17
N ALA A 24 -14.28 -13.24 6.78
CA ALA A 24 -14.12 -14.64 6.35
C ALA A 24 -13.24 -14.77 5.11
N TRP A 25 -13.46 -13.88 4.14
CA TRP A 25 -12.68 -13.79 2.93
C TRP A 25 -11.24 -13.32 3.21
N TYR A 26 -11.06 -12.35 4.14
CA TYR A 26 -9.74 -11.81 4.49
C TYR A 26 -8.85 -12.88 5.15
N VAL A 27 -9.40 -13.79 5.98
CA VAL A 27 -8.67 -14.96 6.50
C VAL A 27 -8.16 -15.84 5.36
N ALA A 28 -9.02 -16.16 4.38
CA ALA A 28 -8.65 -16.99 3.25
C ALA A 28 -7.53 -16.33 2.41
N MET A 29 -7.65 -15.02 2.16
CA MET A 29 -6.65 -14.21 1.47
C MET A 29 -5.32 -14.20 2.24
N ALA A 30 -5.33 -13.91 3.53
CA ALA A 30 -4.14 -13.89 4.39
C ALA A 30 -3.43 -15.26 4.40
N THR A 31 -4.20 -16.34 4.47
CA THR A 31 -3.66 -17.70 4.49
C THR A 31 -2.95 -18.04 3.17
N ARG A 32 -3.57 -17.79 2.02
CA ARG A 32 -2.97 -18.09 0.71
C ARG A 32 -1.75 -17.23 0.38
N ASN A 33 -1.71 -15.98 0.85
CA ASN A 33 -0.59 -15.07 0.60
C ASN A 33 0.54 -15.16 1.64
N ARG A 34 0.39 -15.92 2.71
CA ARG A 34 1.34 -15.94 3.83
C ARG A 34 2.79 -16.22 3.40
N ALA A 35 3.01 -17.22 2.57
CA ALA A 35 4.34 -17.57 2.07
C ALA A 35 4.91 -16.46 1.17
N HIS A 36 4.06 -15.89 0.30
CA HIS A 36 4.42 -14.82 -0.60
C HIS A 36 4.83 -13.54 0.17
N LEU A 37 4.10 -13.18 1.22
CA LEU A 37 4.35 -11.98 2.02
C LEU A 37 5.53 -12.14 2.99
N ALA A 38 5.84 -13.35 3.42
CA ALA A 38 6.79 -13.62 4.51
C ALA A 38 8.17 -12.97 4.31
N ARG A 39 8.63 -12.82 3.07
CA ARG A 39 9.97 -12.30 2.78
C ARG A 39 10.11 -10.79 2.99
N HIS A 40 9.17 -10.00 2.49
CA HIS A 40 9.29 -8.53 2.48
C HIS A 40 8.18 -7.82 3.24
N GLU A 41 7.14 -8.55 3.64
CA GLU A 41 5.93 -8.05 4.29
C GLU A 41 5.66 -8.80 5.62
N ALA A 42 6.71 -9.25 6.32
CA ALA A 42 6.57 -10.04 7.53
C ALA A 42 5.81 -9.32 8.66
N ASP A 43 5.88 -7.99 8.68
CA ASP A 43 5.17 -7.14 9.66
C ASP A 43 3.76 -6.75 9.20
N ASN A 44 3.35 -7.12 7.97
CA ASN A 44 2.03 -6.83 7.45
C ASN A 44 0.93 -7.42 8.35
N ALA A 45 -0.15 -6.67 8.57
CA ALA A 45 -1.26 -7.11 9.42
C ALA A 45 -1.87 -8.44 8.95
N ALA A 46 -1.88 -8.73 7.64
CA ALA A 46 -2.33 -10.01 7.09
C ALA A 46 -1.55 -11.21 7.66
N MET A 47 -0.27 -11.04 8.04
CA MET A 47 0.55 -12.11 8.63
C MET A 47 0.08 -12.54 10.02
N LYS A 48 -0.67 -11.69 10.72
CA LYS A 48 -1.20 -11.95 12.08
C LYS A 48 -2.58 -12.62 12.06
N ILE A 49 -3.22 -12.73 10.90
CA ILE A 49 -4.59 -13.24 10.77
C ILE A 49 -4.56 -14.76 10.65
N VAL A 50 -5.20 -15.44 11.60
CA VAL A 50 -5.38 -16.90 11.63
C VAL A 50 -6.86 -17.27 11.70
N THR A 51 -7.65 -16.47 12.41
CA THR A 51 -9.08 -16.69 12.66
C THR A 51 -9.94 -15.54 12.13
N ILE A 52 -11.25 -15.78 12.02
CA ILE A 52 -12.23 -14.73 11.70
C ILE A 52 -12.20 -13.61 12.74
N VAL A 53 -11.98 -13.95 14.01
CA VAL A 53 -11.90 -12.97 15.11
C VAL A 53 -10.70 -12.05 14.92
N ASP A 54 -9.54 -12.61 14.52
CA ASP A 54 -8.36 -11.81 14.21
C ASP A 54 -8.64 -10.85 13.04
N ALA A 55 -9.29 -11.34 11.98
CA ALA A 55 -9.63 -10.53 10.83
C ALA A 55 -10.59 -9.39 11.19
N ILE A 56 -11.65 -9.66 11.96
CA ILE A 56 -12.58 -8.62 12.45
C ILE A 56 -11.83 -7.57 13.28
N THR A 57 -10.95 -8.01 14.18
CA THR A 57 -10.17 -7.11 15.03
C THR A 57 -9.27 -6.19 14.21
N ILE A 58 -8.56 -6.75 13.24
CA ILE A 58 -7.65 -5.99 12.36
C ILE A 58 -8.44 -5.03 11.46
N ILE A 59 -9.55 -5.48 10.85
CA ILE A 59 -10.40 -4.61 10.01
C ILE A 59 -10.96 -3.44 10.81
N ARG A 60 -11.41 -3.68 12.06
CA ARG A 60 -11.85 -2.59 12.94
C ARG A 60 -10.73 -1.61 13.23
N GLY A 61 -9.53 -2.11 13.55
CA GLY A 61 -8.36 -1.25 13.74
C GLY A 61 -8.05 -0.38 12.52
N PHE A 62 -8.12 -0.92 11.31
CA PHE A 62 -7.96 -0.14 10.08
C PHE A 62 -8.99 0.99 9.94
N ASN A 63 -10.25 0.72 10.33
CA ASN A 63 -11.31 1.72 10.26
C ASN A 63 -11.14 2.78 11.36
N GLU A 64 -10.74 2.38 12.57
CA GLU A 64 -10.44 3.31 13.68
C GLU A 64 -9.26 4.24 13.34
N GLU A 65 -8.18 3.72 12.72
CA GLU A 65 -7.06 4.53 12.24
C GLU A 65 -7.49 5.49 11.13
N ALA A 66 -8.38 5.05 10.22
CA ALA A 66 -8.89 5.88 9.15
C ALA A 66 -9.80 7.02 9.71
N ASP A 67 -10.65 6.72 10.68
CA ASP A 67 -11.51 7.70 11.35
C ASP A 67 -10.68 8.71 12.17
N ALA A 68 -9.56 8.27 12.73
CA ALA A 68 -8.59 9.14 13.41
C ALA A 68 -7.74 9.98 12.43
N GLY A 69 -7.79 9.70 11.14
CA GLY A 69 -6.97 10.37 10.12
C GLY A 69 -5.49 10.01 10.19
N GLU A 70 -5.13 8.87 10.74
CA GLU A 70 -3.76 8.39 10.93
C GLU A 70 -3.28 7.56 9.74
N SER A 71 -4.09 6.58 9.34
CA SER A 71 -3.79 5.71 8.20
C SER A 71 -5.05 5.18 7.53
N THR A 72 -4.92 4.70 6.29
CA THR A 72 -6.01 4.09 5.52
C THR A 72 -5.51 2.84 4.83
N PHE A 73 -6.27 1.75 4.92
CA PHE A 73 -6.02 0.49 4.23
C PHE A 73 -7.13 0.25 3.20
N LEU A 74 -6.76 0.09 1.94
CA LEU A 74 -7.68 -0.16 0.83
C LEU A 74 -7.38 -1.50 0.18
N GLY A 75 -8.38 -2.36 0.07
CA GLY A 75 -8.33 -3.51 -0.83
C GLY A 75 -8.52 -3.04 -2.27
N ALA A 76 -7.71 -3.55 -3.18
CA ALA A 76 -7.87 -3.37 -4.61
C ALA A 76 -8.54 -4.61 -5.21
N PHE A 77 -9.68 -4.42 -5.87
CA PHE A 77 -10.50 -5.48 -6.43
C PHE A 77 -10.65 -5.29 -7.94
N ASN A 78 -10.54 -6.37 -8.71
CA ASN A 78 -10.78 -6.34 -10.13
C ASN A 78 -12.27 -6.14 -10.42
N ARG A 79 -12.63 -5.08 -11.14
CA ARG A 79 -14.03 -4.71 -11.43
C ARG A 79 -14.77 -5.71 -12.30
N SER A 80 -14.06 -6.54 -13.08
CA SER A 80 -14.70 -7.49 -14.01
C SER A 80 -15.18 -8.76 -13.33
N ASN A 81 -14.52 -9.18 -12.23
CA ASN A 81 -14.80 -10.46 -11.57
C ASN A 81 -14.84 -10.40 -10.04
N GLY A 82 -14.51 -9.23 -9.45
CA GLY A 82 -14.48 -9.05 -8.00
C GLY A 82 -13.24 -9.61 -7.29
N ASP A 83 -12.28 -10.16 -8.02
CA ASP A 83 -11.09 -10.74 -7.41
C ASP A 83 -10.26 -9.68 -6.70
N PHE A 84 -9.80 -10.01 -5.50
CA PHE A 84 -8.80 -9.22 -4.82
C PHE A 84 -7.44 -9.36 -5.52
N VAL A 85 -6.83 -8.24 -5.83
CA VAL A 85 -5.54 -8.19 -6.54
C VAL A 85 -4.40 -7.59 -5.72
N GLY A 86 -4.71 -6.95 -4.60
CA GLY A 86 -3.70 -6.38 -3.71
C GLY A 86 -4.27 -5.40 -2.71
N GLN A 87 -3.41 -4.84 -1.88
CA GLN A 87 -3.75 -3.86 -0.86
C GLN A 87 -2.87 -2.62 -1.00
N ILE A 88 -3.43 -1.47 -0.72
CA ILE A 88 -2.72 -0.20 -0.55
C ILE A 88 -2.85 0.24 0.90
N TYR A 89 -1.74 0.67 1.47
CA TYR A 89 -1.64 1.39 2.73
C TYR A 89 -1.30 2.84 2.46
N VAL A 90 -1.92 3.75 3.19
CA VAL A 90 -1.57 5.18 3.22
C VAL A 90 -1.50 5.61 4.67
N GLY A 91 -0.35 6.10 5.11
CA GLY A 91 -0.15 6.67 6.44
C GLY A 91 0.22 8.14 6.36
N VAL A 92 -0.21 8.93 7.34
CA VAL A 92 0.22 10.33 7.49
C VAL A 92 1.64 10.35 8.04
N SER A 93 2.57 10.98 7.33
CA SER A 93 3.97 11.11 7.75
C SER A 93 4.31 12.48 8.33
N ASN A 94 3.59 13.51 7.92
CA ASN A 94 3.75 14.88 8.43
C ASN A 94 2.42 15.63 8.27
N ALA A 95 1.87 16.11 9.37
CA ALA A 95 0.61 16.86 9.37
C ALA A 95 0.79 18.35 9.08
N ASP A 96 1.92 18.94 9.48
CA ASP A 96 2.21 20.37 9.30
C ASP A 96 2.55 20.70 7.84
N LEU A 97 3.24 19.78 7.17
CA LEU A 97 3.46 19.80 5.73
C LEU A 97 2.83 18.54 5.14
N PRO A 98 1.61 18.62 4.54
CA PRO A 98 0.85 17.44 4.16
C PRO A 98 1.68 16.39 3.44
N GLY A 99 2.17 15.42 4.21
CA GLY A 99 3.05 14.36 3.78
C GLY A 99 2.43 13.00 4.08
N TYR A 100 2.59 12.06 3.14
CA TYR A 100 2.05 10.72 3.26
C TYR A 100 3.12 9.68 2.97
N LEU A 101 2.93 8.48 3.52
CA LEU A 101 3.66 7.28 3.14
C LEU A 101 2.68 6.30 2.49
N ILE A 102 3.08 5.67 1.40
CA ILE A 102 2.34 4.58 0.80
C ILE A 102 3.08 3.27 0.96
N GLY A 103 2.31 2.20 1.14
CA GLY A 103 2.76 0.81 1.09
C GLY A 103 1.78 -0.01 0.28
N TYR A 104 2.20 -1.17 -0.19
CA TYR A 104 1.34 -2.05 -0.96
C TYR A 104 1.86 -3.48 -0.96
N PHE A 105 0.96 -4.42 -1.15
CA PHE A 105 1.31 -5.75 -1.61
C PHE A 105 0.38 -6.21 -2.74
N CYS A 106 0.86 -7.15 -3.54
CA CYS A 106 0.10 -7.79 -4.60
C CYS A 106 -0.32 -9.19 -4.15
N ASP A 107 -1.54 -9.59 -4.45
CA ASP A 107 -1.96 -10.98 -4.30
C ASP A 107 -1.10 -11.88 -5.21
N GLU A 108 -0.61 -13.01 -4.68
CA GLU A 108 0.31 -13.92 -5.38
C GLU A 108 -0.23 -14.38 -6.74
N ALA A 109 -1.55 -14.61 -6.84
CA ALA A 109 -2.20 -15.03 -8.08
C ALA A 109 -2.26 -13.91 -9.16
N HIS A 110 -2.00 -12.66 -8.77
CA HIS A 110 -2.17 -11.49 -9.63
C HIS A 110 -0.88 -10.69 -9.87
N VAL A 111 0.28 -11.27 -9.52
CA VAL A 111 1.57 -10.62 -9.77
C VAL A 111 1.83 -10.39 -11.26
N ARG A 112 2.63 -9.38 -11.58
CA ARG A 112 3.06 -9.01 -12.94
C ARG A 112 1.95 -8.57 -13.91
N GLN A 113 0.73 -8.33 -13.43
CA GLN A 113 -0.41 -7.87 -14.26
C GLN A 113 -0.59 -6.34 -14.23
N GLY A 114 0.28 -5.62 -13.51
CA GLY A 114 0.27 -4.15 -13.42
C GLY A 114 -0.77 -3.58 -12.46
N TYR A 115 -1.52 -4.40 -11.75
CA TYR A 115 -2.57 -3.94 -10.83
C TYR A 115 -2.02 -3.06 -9.69
N THR A 116 -0.88 -3.44 -9.09
CA THR A 116 -0.28 -2.65 -8.01
C THR A 116 0.13 -1.25 -8.48
N VAL A 117 0.70 -1.14 -9.68
CA VAL A 117 1.06 0.18 -10.26
C VAL A 117 -0.19 1.01 -10.51
N GLU A 118 -1.26 0.41 -11.05
CA GLU A 118 -2.53 1.10 -11.32
C GLU A 118 -3.19 1.57 -10.02
N ALA A 119 -3.26 0.71 -9.00
CA ALA A 119 -3.81 1.06 -7.69
C ALA A 119 -3.00 2.18 -7.01
N ALA A 120 -1.68 2.05 -6.98
CA ALA A 120 -0.80 3.05 -6.38
C ALA A 120 -0.84 4.39 -7.14
N ALA A 121 -0.85 4.38 -8.48
CA ALA A 121 -0.96 5.61 -9.28
C ALA A 121 -2.28 6.34 -9.01
N ALA A 122 -3.41 5.62 -8.95
CA ALA A 122 -4.69 6.21 -8.61
C ALA A 122 -4.72 6.78 -7.18
N THR A 123 -4.06 6.08 -6.23
CA THR A 123 -3.91 6.58 -4.86
C THR A 123 -3.07 7.85 -4.81
N LEU A 124 -1.95 7.92 -5.55
CA LEU A 124 -1.14 9.14 -5.66
C LEU A 124 -1.98 10.30 -6.21
N THR A 125 -2.77 10.07 -7.25
CA THR A 125 -3.68 11.09 -7.80
C THR A 125 -4.61 11.64 -6.71
N LYS A 126 -5.26 10.76 -5.94
CA LYS A 126 -6.14 11.17 -4.83
C LYS A 126 -5.39 11.94 -3.74
N LEU A 127 -4.19 11.51 -3.37
CA LEU A 127 -3.38 12.20 -2.37
C LEU A 127 -2.96 13.61 -2.82
N PHE A 128 -2.50 13.77 -4.06
CA PHE A 128 -2.05 15.06 -4.55
C PHE A 128 -3.20 16.00 -4.91
N GLU A 129 -4.27 15.50 -5.53
CA GLU A 129 -5.39 16.34 -5.99
C GLU A 129 -6.40 16.60 -4.88
N ASP A 130 -6.86 15.56 -4.17
CA ASP A 130 -7.97 15.67 -3.22
C ASP A 130 -7.50 15.93 -1.78
N CYS A 131 -6.34 15.34 -1.37
CA CYS A 131 -5.82 15.47 -0.01
C CYS A 131 -4.77 16.58 0.15
N GLY A 132 -4.36 17.24 -0.94
CA GLY A 132 -3.42 18.34 -0.90
C GLY A 132 -1.98 17.95 -0.55
N ALA A 133 -1.60 16.70 -0.78
CA ALA A 133 -0.24 16.21 -0.49
C ALA A 133 0.83 17.13 -1.10
N GLN A 134 1.86 17.43 -0.32
CA GLN A 134 3.07 18.10 -0.78
C GLN A 134 4.16 17.07 -1.12
N ARG A 135 4.08 15.91 -0.48
CA ARG A 135 5.02 14.81 -0.66
C ARG A 135 4.34 13.48 -0.37
N VAL A 136 4.68 12.46 -1.17
CA VAL A 136 4.38 11.06 -0.87
C VAL A 136 5.67 10.27 -0.87
N GLY A 137 5.92 9.52 0.21
CA GLY A 137 7.08 8.64 0.37
C GLY A 137 6.72 7.16 0.23
N LEU A 138 7.74 6.36 -0.02
CA LEU A 138 7.68 4.90 -0.04
C LEU A 138 8.99 4.35 0.52
N TRP A 139 8.89 3.34 1.38
CA TRP A 139 10.05 2.56 1.82
C TRP A 139 9.92 1.13 1.33
N CYS A 140 11.01 0.55 0.87
CA CYS A 140 11.06 -0.87 0.53
C CYS A 140 12.42 -1.48 0.89
N ASP A 141 12.42 -2.78 1.09
CA ASP A 141 13.66 -3.56 1.25
C ASP A 141 14.53 -3.44 -0.01
N ASP A 142 15.85 -3.30 0.17
CA ASP A 142 16.81 -3.12 -0.95
C ASP A 142 16.95 -4.35 -1.83
N THR A 143 16.45 -5.51 -1.40
CA THR A 143 16.33 -6.73 -2.20
C THR A 143 14.96 -6.88 -2.88
N ASN A 144 13.98 -6.02 -2.57
CA ASN A 144 12.65 -6.06 -3.18
C ASN A 144 12.63 -5.33 -4.53
N ILE A 145 13.17 -6.00 -5.56
CA ILE A 145 13.27 -5.45 -6.92
C ILE A 145 11.89 -5.10 -7.51
N ALA A 146 10.85 -5.85 -7.15
CA ALA A 146 9.49 -5.57 -7.62
C ALA A 146 8.99 -4.21 -7.10
N SER A 147 9.16 -3.92 -5.81
CA SER A 147 8.76 -2.64 -5.23
C SER A 147 9.58 -1.47 -5.79
N GLN A 148 10.90 -1.67 -6.01
CA GLN A 148 11.74 -0.66 -6.66
C GLN A 148 11.27 -0.31 -8.08
N HIS A 149 10.87 -1.33 -8.86
CA HIS A 149 10.31 -1.11 -10.20
C HIS A 149 8.98 -0.35 -10.15
N ILE A 150 8.12 -0.66 -9.18
CA ILE A 150 6.86 0.06 -8.99
C ILE A 150 7.14 1.53 -8.65
N ALA A 151 8.01 1.81 -7.67
CA ALA A 151 8.38 3.18 -7.30
C ALA A 151 8.87 3.99 -8.51
N LYS A 152 9.77 3.41 -9.32
CA LYS A 152 10.26 4.05 -10.55
C LYS A 152 9.17 4.30 -11.59
N ARG A 153 8.23 3.35 -11.77
CA ARG A 153 7.10 3.52 -12.69
C ARG A 153 6.09 4.57 -12.23
N LEU A 154 6.02 4.83 -10.94
CA LEU A 154 5.23 5.91 -10.35
C LEU A 154 5.95 7.27 -10.42
N GLY A 155 7.16 7.32 -11.01
CA GLY A 155 7.95 8.55 -11.12
C GLY A 155 8.60 8.99 -9.81
N MET A 156 8.63 8.12 -8.79
CA MET A 156 9.26 8.43 -7.51
C MET A 156 10.79 8.41 -7.65
N ARG A 157 11.48 9.33 -6.98
CA ARG A 157 12.95 9.38 -6.93
C ARG A 157 13.46 8.66 -5.71
N GLN A 158 14.56 7.92 -5.85
CA GLN A 158 15.28 7.37 -4.71
C GLN A 158 16.01 8.52 -3.98
N GLU A 159 15.72 8.68 -2.70
CA GLU A 159 16.26 9.77 -1.86
C GLU A 159 17.28 9.26 -0.85
N GLY A 160 17.25 7.95 -0.56
CA GLY A 160 18.17 7.38 0.41
C GLY A 160 18.28 5.87 0.32
N HIS A 161 19.33 5.36 1.00
CA HIS A 161 19.55 3.95 1.25
C HIS A 161 20.12 3.79 2.66
N VAL A 162 19.35 3.20 3.54
CA VAL A 162 19.81 2.79 4.87
C VAL A 162 20.31 1.36 4.76
N ARG A 163 21.63 1.17 4.90
CA ARG A 163 22.26 -0.13 4.71
C ARG A 163 22.21 -0.96 5.99
N ALA A 164 21.91 -2.27 5.86
CA ALA A 164 21.96 -3.25 6.95
C ALA A 164 21.10 -2.86 8.16
N ASP A 165 19.89 -2.34 7.92
CA ASP A 165 18.95 -1.90 8.96
C ASP A 165 17.86 -2.94 9.27
N LYS A 166 17.79 -4.03 8.48
CA LYS A 166 16.82 -5.10 8.65
C LYS A 166 17.46 -6.47 8.69
N ARG A 167 16.84 -7.37 9.48
CA ARG A 167 17.13 -8.80 9.45
C ARG A 167 15.89 -9.55 9.00
N LEU A 168 15.99 -10.28 7.90
CA LEU A 168 14.90 -11.10 7.39
C LEU A 168 14.73 -12.41 8.19
N ALA A 169 13.61 -13.09 8.01
CA ALA A 169 13.30 -14.34 8.72
C ALA A 169 14.30 -15.48 8.45
N ASP A 170 14.97 -15.46 7.30
CA ASP A 170 16.03 -16.40 6.94
C ASP A 170 17.40 -16.04 7.55
N GLY A 171 17.47 -14.98 8.35
CA GLY A 171 18.68 -14.48 9.00
C GLY A 171 19.54 -13.58 8.14
N SER A 172 19.23 -13.38 6.86
CA SER A 172 19.93 -12.43 5.99
C SER A 172 19.75 -11.00 6.46
N VAL A 173 20.74 -10.14 6.20
CA VAL A 173 20.69 -8.72 6.54
C VAL A 173 20.51 -7.94 5.24
N THR A 174 19.51 -7.06 5.23
CA THR A 174 19.16 -6.20 4.10
C THR A 174 19.11 -4.74 4.54
N GLY A 175 18.97 -3.85 3.58
CA GLY A 175 18.79 -2.42 3.81
C GLY A 175 17.41 -1.95 3.40
N SER A 176 17.16 -0.66 3.63
CA SER A 176 15.93 0.01 3.21
C SER A 176 16.20 1.11 2.20
N LEU A 177 15.48 1.12 1.11
CA LEU A 177 15.47 2.21 0.13
C LEU A 177 14.31 3.15 0.42
N CYS A 178 14.60 4.46 0.41
CA CYS A 178 13.61 5.51 0.54
C CYS A 178 13.36 6.13 -0.83
N TYR A 179 12.10 6.24 -1.21
CA TYR A 179 11.64 6.92 -2.41
C TYR A 179 10.68 8.05 -2.05
N GLY A 180 10.68 9.12 -2.85
CA GLY A 180 9.77 10.24 -2.70
C GLY A 180 9.26 10.75 -4.02
N LEU A 181 8.05 11.34 -3.98
CA LEU A 181 7.46 12.10 -5.07
C LEU A 181 6.93 13.40 -4.49
N LEU A 182 7.35 14.53 -5.04
CA LEU A 182 6.89 15.85 -4.65
C LEU A 182 5.70 16.29 -5.51
N ARG A 183 4.89 17.23 -4.99
CA ARG A 183 3.74 17.77 -5.70
C ARG A 183 4.10 18.33 -7.09
N ASP A 184 5.17 19.11 -7.17
CA ASP A 184 5.57 19.72 -8.45
C ASP A 184 6.04 18.66 -9.46
N GLU A 185 6.68 17.61 -9.00
CA GLU A 185 7.10 16.48 -9.84
C GLU A 185 5.89 15.69 -10.35
N PHE A 186 4.88 15.46 -9.47
CA PHE A 186 3.62 14.82 -9.87
C PHE A 186 2.88 15.64 -10.92
N LEU A 187 2.74 16.95 -10.72
CA LEU A 187 2.09 17.84 -11.69
C LEU A 187 2.82 17.89 -13.03
N ALA A 188 4.16 17.90 -13.01
CA ALA A 188 4.97 17.85 -14.23
C ALA A 188 4.77 16.55 -15.03
N GLN A 189 4.46 15.43 -14.39
CA GLN A 189 4.17 14.16 -15.07
C GLN A 189 2.78 14.14 -15.74
N GLN A 190 1.87 15.04 -15.36
CA GLN A 190 0.52 15.15 -15.94
C GLN A 190 0.49 16.08 -17.16
N THR A 191 1.56 16.84 -17.37
CA THR A 191 1.65 17.75 -18.54
C THR A 191 2.21 16.97 -19.74
N PRO A 192 1.49 16.90 -20.87
CA PRO A 192 1.87 16.14 -22.04
C PRO A 192 3.15 16.67 -22.72
#